data_1e3c9d2f22e9caa0cf86aa213b035ee8
#
_entry.id   1e3c9d2f22e9caa0cf86aa213b035ee8
#
_cell.length_a   1.000
_cell.length_b   1.000
_cell.length_c   1.000
_cell.angle_alpha   90.00
_cell.angle_beta   90.00
_cell.angle_gamma   90.00
#
_symmetry.space_group_name_H-M   'P 1'
#
loop_
_entity.id
_entity.type
_entity.pdbx_description
1 polymer ?
#
loop_
_entity_poly.entity_id
_entity_poly.type
_entity_poly.pdbx_seq_one_letter_code
_entity_poly.pdbx_strand_id
1 'polypeptide(L)'
;MSLEASTEAKAVERSGLGAIISFPALGAVLFWSGVAPFGKYGLDEIPTLAYTSLRPVIAAAVLFGFLWVRKTPIGIRRSDWSRFAVVGMGCVGMSQLLFIGGLALTSVAHNVILAATSPLLAAVIRGAFRRQLPDRLTAFGMLAGFAGVLVLVTDAGSTAGTSITGDLLSLGAALAWVGATVFPQPLVVRYGAPRTTAWLLLGAATLLVPIGSLQTVDMVRHPPSTPAWLSLFYGGAIGMLGGNALWQQAVHEIGAARTLVYLYLEPVGAMILAALVLGERLTLVQGIGGVLALAGVALVRKG
;
A
#
# COMPACT_ATOMS: atom_id res chain seq x y z
N MET A 1 -18.65 -36.99 -5.66
CA MET A 1 -17.25 -37.49 -5.53
C MET A 1 -16.25 -36.78 -6.45
N SER A 2 -16.62 -35.84 -7.31
CA SER A 2 -15.73 -35.17 -8.27
C SER A 2 -15.36 -33.72 -7.94
N LEU A 3 -16.09 -33.02 -7.08
CA LEU A 3 -15.83 -31.63 -6.70
C LEU A 3 -14.86 -31.51 -5.51
N GLU A 4 -14.94 -32.42 -4.56
CA GLU A 4 -14.01 -32.46 -3.40
C GLU A 4 -12.59 -32.89 -3.84
N ALA A 5 -12.48 -33.90 -4.71
CA ALA A 5 -11.20 -34.31 -5.27
C ALA A 5 -10.51 -33.22 -6.12
N SER A 6 -11.30 -32.38 -6.82
CA SER A 6 -10.78 -31.21 -7.56
C SER A 6 -10.30 -30.09 -6.62
N THR A 7 -10.92 -29.92 -5.46
CA THR A 7 -10.55 -28.92 -4.45
C THR A 7 -9.32 -29.36 -3.67
N GLU A 8 -9.21 -30.64 -3.34
CA GLU A 8 -8.00 -31.21 -2.72
C GLU A 8 -6.82 -31.25 -3.68
N ALA A 9 -7.00 -31.58 -4.95
CA ALA A 9 -5.94 -31.55 -5.95
C ALA A 9 -5.40 -30.11 -6.15
N LYS A 10 -6.26 -29.09 -6.17
CA LYS A 10 -5.84 -27.66 -6.19
C LYS A 10 -5.17 -27.20 -4.90
N ALA A 11 -5.47 -27.81 -3.76
CA ALA A 11 -4.79 -27.54 -2.49
C ALA A 11 -3.41 -28.19 -2.44
N VAL A 12 -3.25 -29.39 -3.00
CA VAL A 12 -1.96 -30.13 -3.06
C VAL A 12 -1.02 -29.53 -4.11
N GLU A 13 -1.53 -29.04 -5.24
CA GLU A 13 -0.72 -28.38 -6.28
C GLU A 13 -0.14 -27.02 -5.83
N ARG A 14 -0.70 -26.42 -4.78
CA ARG A 14 -0.18 -25.21 -4.10
C ARG A 14 0.94 -25.48 -3.09
N SER A 15 1.37 -26.73 -2.88
CA SER A 15 2.42 -27.11 -1.92
C SER A 15 3.87 -26.97 -2.43
N GLY A 16 4.08 -26.36 -3.61
CA GLY A 16 5.38 -25.96 -4.14
C GLY A 16 5.78 -24.53 -3.74
N LEU A 17 6.87 -24.00 -4.30
CA LEU A 17 7.37 -22.62 -4.10
C LEU A 17 6.27 -21.54 -4.11
N GLY A 18 5.13 -21.76 -4.77
CA GLY A 18 3.94 -20.91 -4.74
C GLY A 18 3.23 -20.81 -3.37
N ALA A 19 3.42 -21.79 -2.47
CA ALA A 19 2.96 -21.70 -1.08
C ALA A 19 3.86 -20.78 -0.24
N ILE A 20 5.07 -20.50 -0.75
CA ILE A 20 6.10 -19.73 -0.03
C ILE A 20 6.07 -18.23 -0.42
N ILE A 21 5.57 -17.83 -1.59
CA ILE A 21 5.61 -16.45 -2.08
C ILE A 21 4.25 -16.04 -2.61
N SER A 22 3.68 -14.92 -2.09
CA SER A 22 2.49 -14.32 -2.69
C SER A 22 2.91 -13.38 -3.82
N PHE A 23 2.75 -13.84 -5.05
CA PHE A 23 3.04 -13.00 -6.22
C PHE A 23 2.20 -11.71 -6.27
N PRO A 24 0.90 -11.72 -5.91
CA PRO A 24 0.14 -10.48 -5.82
C PRO A 24 0.70 -9.50 -4.78
N ALA A 25 1.12 -9.98 -3.60
CA ALA A 25 1.71 -9.11 -2.57
C ALA A 25 3.04 -8.52 -3.05
N LEU A 26 3.92 -9.33 -3.65
CA LEU A 26 5.18 -8.84 -4.22
C LEU A 26 4.95 -7.85 -5.36
N GLY A 27 4.01 -8.14 -6.25
CA GLY A 27 3.66 -7.23 -7.35
C GLY A 27 3.14 -5.88 -6.85
N ALA A 28 2.29 -5.88 -5.81
CA ALA A 28 1.81 -4.66 -5.18
C ALA A 28 2.96 -3.82 -4.62
N VAL A 29 3.86 -4.46 -3.84
CA VAL A 29 5.02 -3.80 -3.25
C VAL A 29 5.96 -3.27 -4.32
N LEU A 30 6.24 -4.04 -5.38
CA LEU A 30 7.08 -3.60 -6.50
C LEU A 30 6.51 -2.35 -7.18
N PHE A 31 5.19 -2.29 -7.41
CA PHE A 31 4.55 -1.11 -7.97
C PHE A 31 4.64 0.09 -7.03
N TRP A 32 4.48 -0.10 -5.72
CA TRP A 32 4.62 0.98 -4.74
C TRP A 32 6.06 1.44 -4.55
N SER A 33 7.02 0.53 -4.60
CA SER A 33 8.45 0.87 -4.51
C SER A 33 8.90 1.87 -5.59
N GLY A 34 8.27 1.84 -6.76
CA GLY A 34 8.54 2.81 -7.83
C GLY A 34 7.88 4.17 -7.61
N VAL A 35 6.86 4.27 -6.73
CA VAL A 35 6.11 5.53 -6.56
C VAL A 35 7.00 6.65 -6.03
N ALA A 36 7.92 6.36 -5.11
CA ALA A 36 8.81 7.37 -4.55
C ALA A 36 9.84 7.90 -5.58
N PRO A 37 10.66 7.05 -6.25
CA PRO A 37 11.65 7.54 -7.22
C PRO A 37 11.01 8.20 -8.44
N PHE A 38 9.91 7.66 -8.98
CA PHE A 38 9.21 8.30 -10.09
C PHE A 38 8.39 9.52 -9.63
N GLY A 39 7.86 9.49 -8.39
CA GLY A 39 7.11 10.57 -7.79
C GLY A 39 7.91 11.87 -7.65
N LYS A 40 9.24 11.77 -7.51
CA LYS A 40 10.13 12.94 -7.42
C LYS A 40 9.92 13.89 -8.59
N TYR A 41 9.92 13.38 -9.82
CA TYR A 41 9.70 14.22 -11.00
C TYR A 41 8.32 14.90 -11.03
N GLY A 42 7.30 14.30 -10.43
CA GLY A 42 5.97 14.89 -10.35
C GLY A 42 5.88 15.94 -9.26
N LEU A 43 6.41 15.65 -8.08
CA LEU A 43 6.30 16.51 -6.90
C LEU A 43 7.18 17.76 -6.97
N ASP A 44 8.17 17.81 -7.86
CA ASP A 44 8.96 19.00 -8.13
C ASP A 44 8.12 20.10 -8.82
N GLU A 45 7.10 19.72 -9.59
CA GLU A 45 6.28 20.65 -10.39
C GLU A 45 4.80 20.65 -10.01
N ILE A 46 4.25 19.50 -9.55
CA ILE A 46 2.84 19.36 -9.18
C ILE A 46 2.69 19.55 -7.67
N PRO A 47 1.85 20.48 -7.21
CA PRO A 47 1.58 20.68 -5.80
C PRO A 47 1.10 19.39 -5.13
N THR A 48 1.60 19.11 -3.93
CA THR A 48 1.46 17.82 -3.24
C THR A 48 0.01 17.34 -3.07
N LEU A 49 -0.92 18.24 -2.71
CA LEU A 49 -2.34 17.88 -2.56
C LEU A 49 -3.01 17.62 -3.92
N ALA A 50 -2.62 18.33 -4.98
CA ALA A 50 -3.08 18.06 -6.34
C ALA A 50 -2.59 16.65 -6.78
N TYR A 51 -1.30 16.37 -6.61
CA TYR A 51 -0.72 15.06 -6.92
C TYR A 51 -1.44 13.93 -6.15
N THR A 52 -1.70 14.14 -4.86
CA THR A 52 -2.35 13.15 -3.99
C THR A 52 -3.81 12.94 -4.37
N SER A 53 -4.55 14.00 -4.71
CA SER A 53 -5.97 13.92 -5.03
C SER A 53 -6.26 13.35 -6.42
N LEU A 54 -5.39 13.62 -7.39
CA LEU A 54 -5.58 13.14 -8.77
C LEU A 54 -5.24 11.67 -8.95
N ARG A 55 -4.33 11.11 -8.16
CA ARG A 55 -3.95 9.69 -8.24
C ARG A 55 -5.13 8.73 -8.11
N PRO A 56 -6.00 8.81 -7.07
CA PRO A 56 -7.17 7.93 -6.98
C PRO A 56 -8.20 8.18 -8.08
N VAL A 57 -8.30 9.40 -8.62
CA VAL A 57 -9.16 9.70 -9.77
C VAL A 57 -8.68 8.95 -11.02
N ILE A 58 -7.39 9.06 -11.35
CA ILE A 58 -6.77 8.35 -12.47
C ILE A 58 -6.94 6.85 -12.28
N ALA A 59 -6.61 6.34 -11.09
CA ALA A 59 -6.72 4.91 -10.77
C ALA A 59 -8.15 4.39 -10.92
N ALA A 60 -9.13 5.10 -10.37
CA ALA A 60 -10.54 4.72 -10.49
C ALA A 60 -11.01 4.77 -11.94
N ALA A 61 -10.71 5.84 -12.68
CA ALA A 61 -11.09 6.00 -14.08
C ALA A 61 -10.52 4.88 -14.96
N VAL A 62 -9.22 4.58 -14.84
CA VAL A 62 -8.57 3.50 -15.59
C VAL A 62 -9.17 2.14 -15.23
N LEU A 63 -9.44 1.88 -13.94
CA LEU A 63 -9.97 0.59 -13.50
C LEU A 63 -11.43 0.41 -13.90
N PHE A 64 -12.26 1.44 -13.81
CA PHE A 64 -13.63 1.39 -14.35
C PHE A 64 -13.63 1.22 -15.86
N GLY A 65 -12.74 1.90 -16.59
CA GLY A 65 -12.55 1.72 -18.02
C GLY A 65 -12.15 0.28 -18.36
N PHE A 66 -11.20 -0.31 -17.62
CA PHE A 66 -10.80 -1.71 -17.78
C PHE A 66 -11.97 -2.67 -17.55
N LEU A 67 -12.73 -2.49 -16.47
CA LEU A 67 -13.90 -3.32 -16.17
C LEU A 67 -14.97 -3.21 -17.26
N TRP A 68 -15.17 -2.00 -17.81
CA TRP A 68 -16.11 -1.77 -18.90
C TRP A 68 -15.70 -2.49 -20.18
N VAL A 69 -14.43 -2.36 -20.60
CA VAL A 69 -13.87 -3.06 -21.76
C VAL A 69 -13.97 -4.59 -21.60
N ARG A 70 -13.74 -5.09 -20.39
CA ARG A 70 -13.87 -6.52 -20.06
C ARG A 70 -15.31 -6.98 -19.91
N LYS A 71 -16.30 -6.09 -20.12
CA LYS A 71 -17.73 -6.35 -19.92
C LYS A 71 -18.04 -6.92 -18.53
N THR A 72 -17.22 -6.61 -17.53
CA THR A 72 -17.43 -7.02 -16.16
C THR A 72 -18.50 -6.12 -15.52
N PRO A 73 -19.48 -6.65 -14.78
CA PRO A 73 -20.49 -5.82 -14.12
C PRO A 73 -19.83 -4.81 -13.17
N ILE A 74 -20.10 -3.53 -13.36
CA ILE A 74 -19.52 -2.44 -12.54
C ILE A 74 -20.39 -2.18 -11.31
N GLY A 75 -21.70 -2.44 -11.39
CA GLY A 75 -22.67 -2.10 -10.36
C GLY A 75 -22.44 -2.80 -9.02
N ILE A 76 -22.74 -2.10 -7.94
CA ILE A 76 -22.76 -2.62 -6.57
C ILE A 76 -24.17 -2.54 -5.98
N ARG A 77 -24.47 -3.35 -4.98
CA ARG A 77 -25.75 -3.32 -4.28
C ARG A 77 -25.87 -2.03 -3.47
N ARG A 78 -27.07 -1.44 -3.43
CA ARG A 78 -27.32 -0.23 -2.63
C ARG A 78 -26.96 -0.40 -1.15
N SER A 79 -27.16 -1.60 -0.60
CA SER A 79 -26.77 -1.94 0.78
C SER A 79 -25.28 -1.85 1.07
N ASP A 80 -24.42 -1.91 0.05
CA ASP A 80 -22.97 -1.89 0.22
C ASP A 80 -22.37 -0.48 -0.03
N TRP A 81 -23.18 0.48 -0.52
CA TRP A 81 -22.70 1.85 -0.79
C TRP A 81 -22.07 2.52 0.43
N SER A 82 -22.73 2.42 1.60
CA SER A 82 -22.17 2.97 2.84
C SER A 82 -20.84 2.33 3.22
N ARG A 83 -20.69 1.03 3.03
CA ARG A 83 -19.42 0.34 3.28
C ARG A 83 -18.32 0.82 2.35
N PHE A 84 -18.60 0.95 1.06
CA PHE A 84 -17.63 1.49 0.10
C PHE A 84 -17.26 2.93 0.42
N ALA A 85 -18.24 3.77 0.78
CA ALA A 85 -17.97 5.15 1.19
C ALA A 85 -17.11 5.22 2.45
N VAL A 86 -17.51 4.52 3.53
CA VAL A 86 -16.78 4.52 4.80
C VAL A 86 -15.36 3.97 4.63
N VAL A 87 -15.19 2.83 3.95
CA VAL A 87 -13.86 2.22 3.78
C VAL A 87 -13.04 3.00 2.76
N GLY A 88 -13.63 3.44 1.65
CA GLY A 88 -12.93 4.22 0.62
C GLY A 88 -12.47 5.59 1.13
N MET A 89 -13.36 6.35 1.76
CA MET A 89 -13.03 7.68 2.32
C MET A 89 -12.26 7.53 3.65
N GLY A 90 -12.80 6.78 4.61
CA GLY A 90 -12.31 6.71 5.98
C GLY A 90 -11.06 5.85 6.17
N CYS A 91 -10.79 4.88 5.27
CA CYS A 91 -9.58 4.09 5.37
C CYS A 91 -8.61 4.43 4.24
N VAL A 92 -9.00 4.23 2.97
CA VAL A 92 -8.08 4.45 1.83
C VAL A 92 -7.75 5.94 1.66
N GLY A 93 -8.74 6.80 1.58
CA GLY A 93 -8.53 8.26 1.42
C GLY A 93 -7.84 8.88 2.64
N MET A 94 -8.29 8.52 3.84
CA MET A 94 -7.71 9.04 5.07
C MET A 94 -6.26 8.58 5.26
N SER A 95 -5.90 7.34 4.90
CA SER A 95 -4.51 6.88 4.97
C SER A 95 -3.59 7.73 4.09
N GLN A 96 -4.02 8.08 2.88
CA GLN A 96 -3.26 8.95 1.98
C GLN A 96 -3.13 10.37 2.53
N LEU A 97 -4.22 10.94 3.04
CA LEU A 97 -4.22 12.30 3.60
C LEU A 97 -3.32 12.40 4.83
N LEU A 98 -3.46 11.46 5.76
CA LEU A 98 -2.65 11.42 6.98
C LEU A 98 -1.18 11.13 6.69
N PHE A 99 -0.87 10.27 5.71
CA PHE A 99 0.50 9.99 5.29
C PHE A 99 1.19 11.25 4.75
N ILE A 100 0.52 11.98 3.86
CA ILE A 100 1.05 13.23 3.30
C ILE A 100 1.13 14.32 4.36
N GLY A 101 0.11 14.46 5.21
CA GLY A 101 0.13 15.40 6.33
C GLY A 101 1.25 15.11 7.32
N GLY A 102 1.50 13.83 7.62
CA GLY A 102 2.63 13.38 8.41
C GLY A 102 3.96 13.76 7.75
N LEU A 103 4.12 13.41 6.47
CA LEU A 103 5.34 13.69 5.70
C LEU A 103 5.67 15.19 5.63
N ALA A 104 4.66 16.06 5.61
CA ALA A 104 4.86 17.51 5.62
C ALA A 104 5.36 18.05 6.97
N LEU A 105 5.15 17.33 8.07
CA LEU A 105 5.44 17.77 9.43
C LEU A 105 6.51 16.96 10.16
N THR A 106 6.91 15.80 9.62
CA THR A 106 8.01 14.98 10.18
C THR A 106 9.01 14.60 9.08
N SER A 107 10.13 13.99 9.48
CA SER A 107 11.10 13.53 8.49
C SER A 107 10.57 12.35 7.67
N VAL A 108 11.06 12.20 6.43
CA VAL A 108 10.76 11.04 5.58
C VAL A 108 11.06 9.73 6.31
N ALA A 109 12.17 9.70 7.04
CA ALA A 109 12.59 8.55 7.83
C ALA A 109 11.54 8.14 8.87
N HIS A 110 11.07 9.08 9.70
CA HIS A 110 10.03 8.83 10.70
C HIS A 110 8.70 8.40 10.05
N ASN A 111 8.29 9.08 8.98
CA ASN A 111 7.07 8.74 8.26
C ASN A 111 7.08 7.29 7.75
N VAL A 112 8.18 6.84 7.13
CA VAL A 112 8.33 5.47 6.62
C VAL A 112 8.40 4.45 7.76
N ILE A 113 9.14 4.74 8.84
CA ILE A 113 9.22 3.85 10.02
C ILE A 113 7.83 3.68 10.64
N LEU A 114 7.09 4.76 10.81
CA LEU A 114 5.75 4.71 11.41
C LEU A 114 4.74 4.00 10.48
N ALA A 115 4.81 4.19 9.18
CA ALA A 115 4.03 3.42 8.22
C ALA A 115 4.33 1.92 8.31
N ALA A 116 5.61 1.55 8.50
CA ALA A 116 6.04 0.16 8.66
C ALA A 116 5.56 -0.49 9.99
N THR A 117 4.97 0.26 10.92
CA THR A 117 4.31 -0.32 12.10
C THR A 117 2.97 -1.02 11.78
N SER A 118 2.43 -0.86 10.57
CA SER A 118 1.12 -1.42 10.17
C SER A 118 0.94 -2.91 10.49
N PRO A 119 1.90 -3.82 10.25
CA PRO A 119 1.76 -5.23 10.63
C PRO A 119 1.64 -5.44 12.14
N LEU A 120 2.42 -4.67 12.92
CA LEU A 120 2.40 -4.72 14.39
C LEU A 120 1.07 -4.20 14.93
N LEU A 121 0.56 -3.08 14.39
CA LEU A 121 -0.75 -2.53 14.73
C LEU A 121 -1.87 -3.53 14.43
N ALA A 122 -1.83 -4.18 13.28
CA ALA A 122 -2.81 -5.21 12.93
C ALA A 122 -2.77 -6.39 13.91
N ALA A 123 -1.58 -6.81 14.35
CA ALA A 123 -1.43 -7.88 15.34
C ALA A 123 -2.01 -7.47 16.71
N VAL A 124 -1.73 -6.23 17.17
CA VAL A 124 -2.28 -5.69 18.43
C VAL A 124 -3.80 -5.60 18.37
N ILE A 125 -4.36 -5.04 17.29
CA ILE A 125 -5.81 -4.93 17.10
C ILE A 125 -6.46 -6.31 17.12
N ARG A 126 -5.89 -7.30 16.42
CA ARG A 126 -6.40 -8.67 16.41
C ARG A 126 -6.35 -9.32 17.80
N GLY A 127 -5.24 -9.10 18.54
CA GLY A 127 -5.09 -9.56 19.92
C GLY A 127 -6.15 -8.97 20.85
N ALA A 128 -6.37 -7.65 20.76
CA ALA A 128 -7.33 -6.94 21.61
C ALA A 128 -8.79 -7.34 21.32
N PHE A 129 -9.20 -7.41 20.05
CA PHE A 129 -10.61 -7.63 19.68
C PHE A 129 -10.99 -9.10 19.49
N ARG A 130 -10.07 -9.94 19.03
CA ARG A 130 -10.33 -11.36 18.75
C ARG A 130 -9.62 -12.32 19.71
N ARG A 131 -8.84 -11.82 20.65
CA ARG A 131 -7.99 -12.60 21.56
C ARG A 131 -7.08 -13.59 20.83
N GLN A 132 -6.67 -13.25 19.62
CA GLN A 132 -5.81 -14.06 18.76
C GLN A 132 -4.49 -13.36 18.58
N LEU A 133 -3.51 -13.71 19.38
CA LEU A 133 -2.13 -13.24 19.19
C LEU A 133 -1.44 -14.04 18.06
N PRO A 134 -0.47 -13.44 17.37
CA PRO A 134 0.36 -14.18 16.43
C PRO A 134 1.16 -15.25 17.19
N ASP A 135 1.42 -16.37 16.53
CA ASP A 135 2.37 -17.35 17.07
C ASP A 135 3.78 -16.76 17.20
N ARG A 136 4.65 -17.44 17.96
CA ARG A 136 5.99 -16.93 18.27
C ARG A 136 6.85 -16.66 17.04
N LEU A 137 6.74 -17.52 16.01
CA LEU A 137 7.53 -17.39 14.78
C LEU A 137 7.03 -16.18 13.96
N THR A 138 5.72 -16.01 13.84
CA THR A 138 5.09 -14.84 13.21
C THR A 138 5.46 -13.55 13.95
N ALA A 139 5.39 -13.52 15.29
CA ALA A 139 5.77 -12.36 16.09
C ALA A 139 7.24 -11.99 15.90
N PHE A 140 8.13 -12.98 15.95
CA PHE A 140 9.57 -12.78 15.73
C PHE A 140 9.84 -12.26 14.30
N GLY A 141 9.18 -12.84 13.30
CA GLY A 141 9.31 -12.39 11.91
C GLY A 141 8.84 -10.93 11.71
N MET A 142 7.72 -10.53 12.34
CA MET A 142 7.25 -9.12 12.31
C MET A 142 8.28 -8.18 12.94
N LEU A 143 8.85 -8.53 14.09
CA LEU A 143 9.88 -7.72 14.75
C LEU A 143 11.18 -7.65 13.96
N ALA A 144 11.63 -8.77 13.40
CA ALA A 144 12.83 -8.82 12.57
C ALA A 144 12.66 -7.97 11.29
N GLY A 145 11.51 -8.08 10.62
CA GLY A 145 11.20 -7.26 9.44
C GLY A 145 11.13 -5.77 9.76
N PHE A 146 10.51 -5.41 10.89
CA PHE A 146 10.48 -4.03 11.35
C PHE A 146 11.88 -3.50 11.70
N ALA A 147 12.71 -4.30 12.38
CA ALA A 147 14.10 -3.95 12.65
C ALA A 147 14.90 -3.75 11.35
N GLY A 148 14.65 -4.56 10.32
CA GLY A 148 15.23 -4.37 8.98
C GLY A 148 14.88 -3.01 8.37
N VAL A 149 13.60 -2.59 8.46
CA VAL A 149 13.17 -1.26 8.01
C VAL A 149 13.84 -0.15 8.80
N LEU A 150 13.95 -0.30 10.14
CA LEU A 150 14.65 0.67 10.98
C LEU A 150 16.11 0.85 10.51
N VAL A 151 16.84 -0.25 10.28
CA VAL A 151 18.23 -0.20 9.81
C VAL A 151 18.35 0.47 8.44
N LEU A 152 17.46 0.13 7.50
CA LEU A 152 17.41 0.74 6.17
C LEU A 152 17.23 2.26 6.22
N VAL A 153 16.26 2.71 7.02
CA VAL A 153 15.83 4.11 7.01
C VAL A 153 16.77 4.99 7.82
N THR A 154 17.35 4.48 8.90
CA THR A 154 18.32 5.24 9.73
C THR A 154 19.63 5.50 9.00
N ASP A 155 20.07 4.60 8.12
CA ASP A 155 21.28 4.80 7.31
C ASP A 155 21.08 5.85 6.19
N ALA A 156 19.84 6.00 5.72
CA ALA A 156 19.50 6.99 4.68
C ALA A 156 19.58 8.46 5.14
N GLY A 157 19.85 8.70 6.41
CA GLY A 157 20.20 9.98 7.02
C GLY A 157 19.18 11.11 6.83
N SER A 158 18.36 11.39 7.83
CA SER A 158 17.87 12.73 8.18
C SER A 158 16.94 12.64 9.40
N THR A 159 17.40 13.06 10.55
CA THR A 159 16.58 13.29 11.75
C THR A 159 16.16 14.77 11.88
N ALA A 160 16.54 15.62 10.93
CA ALA A 160 16.17 17.03 10.94
C ALA A 160 14.68 17.21 10.66
N GLY A 161 13.98 17.96 11.52
CA GLY A 161 12.59 18.36 11.29
C GLY A 161 11.52 17.36 11.78
N THR A 162 11.77 16.61 12.86
CA THR A 162 10.76 15.75 13.46
C THR A 162 9.75 16.54 14.30
N SER A 163 8.48 16.17 14.21
CA SER A 163 7.37 16.77 14.96
C SER A 163 6.45 15.69 15.48
N ILE A 164 6.06 15.78 16.76
CA ILE A 164 5.10 14.85 17.38
C ILE A 164 3.78 14.82 16.59
N THR A 165 3.32 15.97 16.10
CA THR A 165 2.10 16.04 15.29
C THR A 165 2.27 15.25 13.99
N GLY A 166 3.40 15.40 13.30
CA GLY A 166 3.72 14.65 12.09
C GLY A 166 3.80 13.14 12.35
N ASP A 167 4.42 12.76 13.46
CA ASP A 167 4.53 11.34 13.86
C ASP A 167 3.15 10.73 14.18
N LEU A 168 2.27 11.47 14.90
CA LEU A 168 0.90 11.04 15.17
C LEU A 168 0.06 10.89 13.89
N LEU A 169 0.21 11.81 12.93
CA LEU A 169 -0.45 11.68 11.63
C LEU A 169 0.06 10.45 10.87
N SER A 170 1.36 10.19 10.86
CA SER A 170 1.96 9.02 10.22
C SER A 170 1.48 7.71 10.84
N LEU A 171 1.39 7.66 12.18
CA LEU A 171 0.83 6.51 12.90
C LEU A 171 -0.67 6.34 12.60
N GLY A 172 -1.42 7.44 12.53
CA GLY A 172 -2.82 7.46 12.09
C GLY A 172 -2.98 6.93 10.66
N ALA A 173 -2.05 7.27 9.77
CA ALA A 173 -2.01 6.74 8.40
C ALA A 173 -1.81 5.23 8.39
N ALA A 174 -0.88 4.72 9.18
CA ALA A 174 -0.63 3.28 9.32
C ALA A 174 -1.88 2.55 9.84
N LEU A 175 -2.58 3.11 10.83
CA LEU A 175 -3.82 2.56 11.36
C LEU A 175 -4.94 2.55 10.32
N ALA A 176 -5.13 3.66 9.60
CA ALA A 176 -6.10 3.76 8.50
C ALA A 176 -5.79 2.75 7.38
N TRP A 177 -4.51 2.51 7.09
CA TRP A 177 -4.07 1.52 6.12
C TRP A 177 -4.37 0.08 6.55
N VAL A 178 -4.23 -0.24 7.84
CA VAL A 178 -4.70 -1.53 8.39
C VAL A 178 -6.20 -1.69 8.13
N GLY A 179 -6.99 -0.65 8.36
CA GLY A 179 -8.42 -0.64 8.03
C GLY A 179 -8.68 -0.85 6.54
N ALA A 180 -7.94 -0.15 5.66
CA ALA A 180 -8.02 -0.30 4.20
C ALA A 180 -7.63 -1.71 3.71
N THR A 181 -6.86 -2.44 4.51
CA THR A 181 -6.47 -3.83 4.22
C THR A 181 -7.52 -4.84 4.71
N VAL A 182 -8.07 -4.64 5.91
CA VAL A 182 -8.95 -5.63 6.58
C VAL A 182 -10.41 -5.48 6.16
N PHE A 183 -10.96 -4.27 6.18
CA PHE A 183 -12.40 -4.04 6.00
C PHE A 183 -12.94 -4.30 4.59
N PRO A 184 -12.17 -4.19 3.51
CA PRO A 184 -12.66 -4.52 2.16
C PRO A 184 -12.93 -6.02 1.93
N GLN A 185 -12.39 -6.93 2.74
CA GLN A 185 -12.40 -8.36 2.44
C GLN A 185 -13.80 -8.95 2.17
N PRO A 186 -14.87 -8.62 2.92
CA PRO A 186 -16.22 -9.09 2.58
C PRO A 186 -16.72 -8.57 1.22
N LEU A 187 -16.26 -7.38 0.81
CA LEU A 187 -16.59 -6.81 -0.50
C LEU A 187 -15.76 -7.49 -1.61
N VAL A 188 -14.49 -7.81 -1.35
CA VAL A 188 -13.63 -8.55 -2.29
C VAL A 188 -14.21 -9.95 -2.57
N VAL A 189 -14.66 -10.66 -1.54
CA VAL A 189 -15.34 -11.96 -1.72
C VAL A 189 -16.59 -11.83 -2.59
N ARG A 190 -17.35 -10.74 -2.45
CA ARG A 190 -18.62 -10.53 -3.17
C ARG A 190 -18.45 -10.01 -4.59
N TYR A 191 -17.49 -9.10 -4.80
CA TYR A 191 -17.37 -8.33 -6.06
C TYR A 191 -16.08 -8.61 -6.82
N GLY A 192 -15.13 -9.32 -6.21
CA GLY A 192 -13.76 -9.49 -6.72
C GLY A 192 -12.88 -8.28 -6.43
N ALA A 193 -11.55 -8.50 -6.40
CA ALA A 193 -10.58 -7.46 -6.07
C ALA A 193 -10.64 -6.24 -7.01
N PRO A 194 -10.68 -6.37 -8.35
CA PRO A 194 -10.67 -5.20 -9.23
C PRO A 194 -11.88 -4.27 -9.03
N ARG A 195 -13.10 -4.83 -8.94
CA ARG A 195 -14.32 -4.04 -8.74
C ARG A 195 -14.32 -3.37 -7.37
N THR A 196 -13.94 -4.10 -6.33
CA THR A 196 -13.82 -3.55 -4.98
C THR A 196 -12.83 -2.40 -4.95
N THR A 197 -11.64 -2.58 -5.53
CA THR A 197 -10.61 -1.53 -5.62
C THR A 197 -11.12 -0.29 -6.35
N ALA A 198 -11.84 -0.45 -7.48
CA ALA A 198 -12.38 0.69 -8.24
C ALA A 198 -13.30 1.56 -7.36
N TRP A 199 -14.22 0.94 -6.63
CA TRP A 199 -15.15 1.66 -5.76
C TRP A 199 -14.47 2.26 -4.51
N LEU A 200 -13.46 1.60 -3.95
CA LEU A 200 -12.66 2.16 -2.85
C LEU A 200 -11.85 3.38 -3.28
N LEU A 201 -11.25 3.32 -4.47
CA LEU A 201 -10.51 4.44 -5.04
C LEU A 201 -11.43 5.62 -5.39
N LEU A 202 -12.63 5.34 -5.88
CA LEU A 202 -13.65 6.37 -6.07
C LEU A 202 -14.03 7.01 -4.73
N GLY A 203 -14.22 6.22 -3.67
CA GLY A 203 -14.43 6.72 -2.32
C GLY A 203 -13.28 7.59 -1.82
N ALA A 204 -12.02 7.17 -2.03
CA ALA A 204 -10.85 7.97 -1.70
C ALA A 204 -10.82 9.30 -2.50
N ALA A 205 -11.15 9.26 -3.80
CA ALA A 205 -11.23 10.44 -4.64
C ALA A 205 -12.29 11.44 -4.15
N THR A 206 -13.47 10.97 -3.68
CA THR A 206 -14.51 11.86 -3.14
C THR A 206 -14.07 12.60 -1.88
N LEU A 207 -13.15 12.04 -1.09
CA LEU A 207 -12.53 12.74 0.04
C LEU A 207 -11.42 13.69 -0.42
N LEU A 208 -10.52 13.23 -1.29
CA LEU A 208 -9.27 13.92 -1.58
C LEU A 208 -9.42 15.05 -2.62
N VAL A 209 -10.34 14.91 -3.60
CA VAL A 209 -10.53 15.91 -4.65
C VAL A 209 -10.95 17.28 -4.09
N PRO A 210 -11.92 17.40 -3.16
CA PRO A 210 -12.23 18.70 -2.54
C PRO A 210 -11.02 19.32 -1.83
N ILE A 211 -10.21 18.50 -1.15
CA ILE A 211 -9.03 18.95 -0.39
C ILE A 211 -7.93 19.46 -1.34
N GLY A 212 -7.69 18.77 -2.46
CA GLY A 212 -6.69 19.17 -3.45
C GLY A 212 -7.18 20.14 -4.53
N SER A 213 -8.46 20.56 -4.48
CA SER A 213 -9.11 21.30 -5.58
C SER A 213 -8.41 22.61 -5.94
N LEU A 214 -8.04 23.42 -4.94
CA LEU A 214 -7.35 24.69 -5.17
C LEU A 214 -5.99 24.49 -5.85
N GLN A 215 -5.20 23.55 -5.38
CA GLN A 215 -3.91 23.23 -5.97
C GLN A 215 -4.05 22.60 -7.37
N THR A 216 -5.12 21.83 -7.60
CA THR A 216 -5.43 21.29 -8.93
C THR A 216 -5.78 22.39 -9.92
N VAL A 217 -6.53 23.40 -9.50
CA VAL A 217 -6.84 24.59 -10.34
C VAL A 217 -5.58 25.35 -10.69
N ASP A 218 -4.67 25.53 -9.73
CA ASP A 218 -3.38 26.20 -9.97
C ASP A 218 -2.51 25.41 -10.95
N MET A 219 -2.43 24.09 -10.80
CA MET A 219 -1.75 23.19 -11.71
C MET A 219 -2.30 23.26 -13.15
N VAL A 220 -3.62 23.41 -13.33
CA VAL A 220 -4.23 23.56 -14.66
C VAL A 220 -3.86 24.90 -15.29
N ARG A 221 -3.69 25.97 -14.51
CA ARG A 221 -3.23 27.27 -14.99
C ARG A 221 -1.75 27.28 -15.37
N HIS A 222 -0.96 26.49 -14.68
CA HIS A 222 0.47 26.32 -14.90
C HIS A 222 0.75 24.83 -15.16
N PRO A 223 0.51 24.35 -16.41
CA PRO A 223 0.59 22.92 -16.70
C PRO A 223 2.02 22.39 -16.52
N PRO A 224 2.18 21.29 -15.76
CA PRO A 224 3.48 20.70 -15.52
C PRO A 224 4.05 20.04 -16.78
N SER A 225 5.33 19.76 -16.76
CA SER A 225 6.06 19.10 -17.85
C SER A 225 5.56 17.68 -18.13
N THR A 226 5.90 17.14 -19.29
CA THR A 226 5.57 15.75 -19.66
C THR A 226 6.11 14.73 -18.65
N PRO A 227 7.35 14.81 -18.14
CA PRO A 227 7.83 13.91 -17.10
C PRO A 227 6.97 13.95 -15.83
N ALA A 228 6.51 15.14 -15.39
CA ALA A 228 5.67 15.28 -14.24
C ALA A 228 4.27 14.63 -14.43
N TRP A 229 3.68 14.79 -15.63
CA TRP A 229 2.45 14.08 -15.99
C TRP A 229 2.63 12.56 -16.03
N LEU A 230 3.74 12.06 -16.57
CA LEU A 230 4.06 10.62 -16.58
C LEU A 230 4.23 10.08 -15.16
N SER A 231 4.87 10.86 -14.29
CA SER A 231 4.98 10.54 -12.86
C SER A 231 3.61 10.42 -12.19
N LEU A 232 2.73 11.39 -12.40
CA LEU A 232 1.37 11.36 -11.87
C LEU A 232 0.57 10.16 -12.40
N PHE A 233 0.69 9.87 -13.69
CA PHE A 233 0.05 8.71 -14.30
C PHE A 233 0.60 7.39 -13.74
N TYR A 234 1.93 7.27 -13.57
CA TYR A 234 2.54 6.12 -12.93
C TYR A 234 1.99 5.93 -11.51
N GLY A 235 2.02 7.00 -10.71
CA GLY A 235 1.52 6.97 -9.32
C GLY A 235 0.04 6.59 -9.22
N GLY A 236 -0.79 7.02 -10.16
CA GLY A 236 -2.22 6.70 -10.24
C GLY A 236 -2.47 5.31 -10.84
N ALA A 237 -2.10 5.11 -12.12
CA ALA A 237 -2.48 3.92 -12.87
C ALA A 237 -1.67 2.67 -12.46
N ILE A 238 -0.37 2.80 -12.19
CA ILE A 238 0.48 1.66 -11.83
C ILE A 238 0.54 1.51 -10.31
N GLY A 239 0.98 2.56 -9.60
CA GLY A 239 1.15 2.50 -8.16
C GLY A 239 -0.18 2.29 -7.44
N MET A 240 -1.16 3.16 -7.66
CA MET A 240 -2.40 3.12 -6.88
C MET A 240 -3.39 2.06 -7.39
N LEU A 241 -3.64 1.98 -8.70
CA LEU A 241 -4.54 0.97 -9.24
C LEU A 241 -3.92 -0.43 -9.15
N GLY A 242 -2.76 -0.62 -9.77
CA GLY A 242 -2.10 -1.92 -9.85
C GLY A 242 -1.71 -2.43 -8.47
N GLY A 243 -1.07 -1.58 -7.67
CA GLY A 243 -0.70 -1.89 -6.30
C GLY A 243 -1.90 -2.27 -5.43
N ASN A 244 -2.95 -1.44 -5.39
CA ASN A 244 -4.13 -1.75 -4.56
C ASN A 244 -4.92 -2.96 -5.05
N ALA A 245 -5.07 -3.17 -6.36
CA ALA A 245 -5.79 -4.34 -6.88
C ALA A 245 -5.06 -5.64 -6.51
N LEU A 246 -3.75 -5.70 -6.70
CA LEU A 246 -2.92 -6.85 -6.32
C LEU A 246 -2.88 -7.02 -4.79
N TRP A 247 -2.85 -5.91 -4.04
CA TRP A 247 -2.91 -5.96 -2.58
C TRP A 247 -4.21 -6.60 -2.07
N GLN A 248 -5.36 -6.15 -2.58
CA GLN A 248 -6.64 -6.74 -2.19
C GLN A 248 -6.74 -8.22 -2.58
N GLN A 249 -6.15 -8.61 -3.70
CA GLN A 249 -6.06 -10.01 -4.10
C GLN A 249 -5.16 -10.80 -3.14
N ALA A 250 -4.00 -10.28 -2.78
CA ALA A 250 -3.10 -10.90 -1.82
C ALA A 250 -3.77 -11.10 -0.46
N VAL A 251 -4.46 -10.07 0.05
CA VAL A 251 -5.20 -10.17 1.32
C VAL A 251 -6.29 -11.24 1.25
N HIS A 252 -6.94 -11.39 0.11
CA HIS A 252 -7.94 -12.45 -0.10
C HIS A 252 -7.30 -13.85 -0.10
N GLU A 253 -6.11 -13.99 -0.70
CA GLU A 253 -5.42 -15.29 -0.84
C GLU A 253 -4.72 -15.75 0.44
N ILE A 254 -3.99 -14.85 1.12
CA ILE A 254 -3.10 -15.20 2.24
C ILE A 254 -3.48 -14.53 3.58
N GLY A 255 -4.53 -13.71 3.58
CA GLY A 255 -5.02 -12.99 4.77
C GLY A 255 -4.25 -11.70 5.06
N ALA A 256 -4.93 -10.79 5.79
CA ALA A 256 -4.42 -9.43 6.04
C ALA A 256 -3.09 -9.40 6.82
N ALA A 257 -2.95 -10.22 7.87
CA ALA A 257 -1.75 -10.21 8.71
C ALA A 257 -0.49 -10.61 7.95
N ARG A 258 -0.58 -11.66 7.11
CA ARG A 258 0.54 -12.12 6.28
C ARG A 258 0.84 -11.15 5.14
N THR A 259 -0.19 -10.52 4.57
CA THR A 259 -0.02 -9.53 3.50
C THR A 259 0.67 -8.27 4.02
N LEU A 260 0.25 -7.73 5.18
CA LEU A 260 0.82 -6.50 5.73
C LEU A 260 2.34 -6.58 5.94
N VAL A 261 2.88 -7.75 6.24
CA VAL A 261 4.34 -7.93 6.43
C VAL A 261 5.13 -7.66 5.15
N TYR A 262 4.52 -7.84 3.97
CA TYR A 262 5.17 -7.52 2.70
C TYR A 262 5.50 -6.03 2.55
N LEU A 263 4.85 -5.13 3.32
CA LEU A 263 5.20 -3.69 3.33
C LEU A 263 6.65 -3.45 3.74
N TYR A 264 7.26 -4.34 4.50
CA TYR A 264 8.69 -4.24 4.84
C TYR A 264 9.62 -4.32 3.62
N LEU A 265 9.12 -4.85 2.50
CA LEU A 265 9.87 -4.94 1.25
C LEU A 265 9.76 -3.66 0.41
N GLU A 266 8.82 -2.76 0.71
CA GLU A 266 8.65 -1.51 -0.04
C GLU A 266 9.89 -0.61 0.03
N PRO A 267 10.48 -0.32 1.21
CA PRO A 267 11.75 0.41 1.29
C PRO A 267 12.90 -0.31 0.59
N VAL A 268 12.93 -1.66 0.66
CA VAL A 268 13.96 -2.46 -0.04
C VAL A 268 13.84 -2.29 -1.56
N GLY A 269 12.63 -2.41 -2.08
CA GLY A 269 12.36 -2.21 -3.52
C GLY A 269 12.65 -0.79 -3.97
N ALA A 270 12.25 0.22 -3.17
CA ALA A 270 12.53 1.63 -3.46
C ALA A 270 14.04 1.91 -3.51
N MET A 271 14.82 1.37 -2.58
CA MET A 271 16.27 1.47 -2.54
C MET A 271 16.93 0.83 -3.78
N ILE A 272 16.50 -0.37 -4.17
CA ILE A 272 17.02 -1.05 -5.37
C ILE A 272 16.70 -0.22 -6.62
N LEU A 273 15.48 0.30 -6.74
CA LEU A 273 15.09 1.13 -7.87
C LEU A 273 15.84 2.47 -7.90
N ALA A 274 16.07 3.10 -6.75
CA ALA A 274 16.90 4.32 -6.65
C ALA A 274 18.34 4.04 -7.12
N ALA A 275 18.93 2.92 -6.71
CA ALA A 275 20.25 2.52 -7.16
C ALA A 275 20.31 2.30 -8.69
N LEU A 276 19.29 1.65 -9.27
CA LEU A 276 19.25 1.34 -10.71
C LEU A 276 18.91 2.55 -11.58
N VAL A 277 18.00 3.43 -11.12
CA VAL A 277 17.46 4.56 -11.90
C VAL A 277 18.25 5.84 -11.65
N LEU A 278 18.66 6.10 -10.40
CA LEU A 278 19.35 7.32 -9.99
C LEU A 278 20.86 7.12 -9.87
N GLY A 279 21.38 5.89 -10.00
CA GLY A 279 22.80 5.58 -9.83
C GLY A 279 23.30 5.69 -8.39
N GLU A 280 22.40 5.65 -7.39
CA GLU A 280 22.76 5.71 -5.98
C GLU A 280 23.54 4.46 -5.56
N ARG A 281 24.58 4.66 -4.72
CA ARG A 281 25.37 3.53 -4.21
C ARG A 281 24.71 2.97 -2.95
N LEU A 282 24.45 1.67 -2.97
CA LEU A 282 23.96 0.97 -1.79
C LEU A 282 25.06 0.83 -0.73
N THR A 283 24.74 1.14 0.51
CA THR A 283 25.63 0.92 1.63
C THR A 283 25.52 -0.51 2.15
N LEU A 284 26.55 -0.98 2.87
CA LEU A 284 26.52 -2.29 3.52
C LEU A 284 25.38 -2.35 4.56
N VAL A 285 25.12 -1.26 5.28
CA VAL A 285 24.06 -1.15 6.29
C VAL A 285 22.68 -1.32 5.67
N GLN A 286 22.46 -0.66 4.53
CA GLN A 286 21.22 -0.84 3.74
C GLN A 286 21.06 -2.29 3.26
N GLY A 287 22.14 -2.94 2.85
CA GLY A 287 22.14 -4.35 2.49
C GLY A 287 21.70 -5.26 3.66
N ILE A 288 22.25 -5.02 4.87
CA ILE A 288 21.88 -5.76 6.09
C ILE A 288 20.40 -5.52 6.43
N GLY A 289 19.92 -4.27 6.40
CA GLY A 289 18.53 -3.93 6.64
C GLY A 289 17.59 -4.63 5.66
N GLY A 290 17.95 -4.66 4.37
CA GLY A 290 17.21 -5.37 3.33
C GLY A 290 17.10 -6.88 3.58
N VAL A 291 18.20 -7.52 3.95
CA VAL A 291 18.23 -8.96 4.29
C VAL A 291 17.36 -9.25 5.52
N LEU A 292 17.40 -8.41 6.55
CA LEU A 292 16.56 -8.54 7.75
C LEU A 292 15.06 -8.39 7.40
N ALA A 293 14.71 -7.44 6.55
CA ALA A 293 13.33 -7.25 6.09
C ALA A 293 12.83 -8.49 5.33
N LEU A 294 13.62 -9.03 4.41
CA LEU A 294 13.31 -10.25 3.67
C LEU A 294 13.17 -11.47 4.59
N ALA A 295 14.09 -11.63 5.55
CA ALA A 295 14.02 -12.70 6.53
C ALA A 295 12.76 -12.61 7.39
N GLY A 296 12.39 -11.41 7.83
CA GLY A 296 11.16 -11.15 8.57
C GLY A 296 9.91 -11.60 7.82
N VAL A 297 9.79 -11.24 6.54
CA VAL A 297 8.69 -11.69 5.66
C VAL A 297 8.68 -13.21 5.52
N ALA A 298 9.84 -13.83 5.31
CA ALA A 298 9.95 -15.27 5.14
C ALA A 298 9.55 -16.06 6.41
N LEU A 299 9.87 -15.53 7.60
CA LEU A 299 9.50 -16.13 8.88
C LEU A 299 8.00 -16.08 9.15
N VAL A 300 7.35 -14.93 8.93
CA VAL A 300 5.90 -14.77 9.12
C VAL A 300 5.10 -15.74 8.25
N ARG A 301 5.65 -16.17 7.15
CA ARG A 301 4.96 -17.09 6.24
C ARG A 301 5.03 -18.55 6.65
N LYS A 302 6.02 -18.93 7.45
CA LYS A 302 6.18 -20.28 7.95
C LYS A 302 5.31 -20.57 9.18
N GLY A 303 4.89 -19.54 9.92
CA GLY A 303 3.92 -19.61 11.01
C GLY A 303 2.49 -19.41 10.50
#